data_4f33fb88e12e44cce1f3c3110a1c67e6
#
_entry.id   4f33fb88e12e44cce1f3c3110a1c67e6
#
_cell.length_a   1.000
_cell.length_b   1.000
_cell.length_c   1.000
_cell.angle_alpha   90.00
_cell.angle_beta   90.00
_cell.angle_gamma   90.00
#
_symmetry.space_group_name_H-M   'P 1'
#
loop_
_entity.id
_entity.type
_entity.pdbx_description
1 polymer ?
#
loop_
_entity_poly.entity_id
_entity_poly.type
_entity_poly.pdbx_seq_one_letter_code
_entity_poly.pdbx_strand_id
1 'polypeptide(L)'
;MNDYERIAQIIRFLDERRTAQPDLAALSARAGLSPFHLHRLFSAWAGVTPKDFLQCLTLAHAKSLLRAGESILDAALETGLSGPGRLHDLCVNLEAASPGELKAGGAGWIVTCGFTESPFGKCLIAESPRGICHLSFVESEKTALSELQKEWPRAELKRDDFMAEKLAGRIFALNAAKQRAGSETGAPPRAFIRGTSFQVLVWRALLQIRAGSLTSYGRLAAAIGKPAASRAVGAAVGQNPLAYLIPCHRVIRETGALGGYHWGLERKRAMIAWESAAPRIAVQKKRTNNALPPDGVA
;
A
#
# COMPACT_ATOMS: atom_id res chain seq x y z
N MET A 1 -23.77 -23.38 -15.19
CA MET A 1 -23.20 -22.42 -14.19
C MET A 1 -22.21 -21.55 -14.93
N ASN A 2 -22.43 -20.25 -14.94
CA ASN A 2 -21.52 -19.30 -15.59
C ASN A 2 -20.29 -19.00 -14.69
N ASP A 3 -19.29 -18.31 -15.23
CA ASP A 3 -18.04 -18.06 -14.51
C ASP A 3 -18.22 -17.20 -13.26
N TYR A 4 -19.14 -16.23 -13.31
CA TYR A 4 -19.49 -15.41 -12.14
C TYR A 4 -20.06 -16.28 -10.99
N GLU A 5 -21.00 -17.15 -11.30
CA GLU A 5 -21.62 -18.05 -10.31
C GLU A 5 -20.58 -18.98 -9.68
N ARG A 6 -19.65 -19.52 -10.49
CA ARG A 6 -18.54 -20.35 -10.00
C ARG A 6 -17.66 -19.59 -9.03
N ILE A 7 -17.24 -18.39 -9.40
CA ILE A 7 -16.38 -17.58 -8.54
C ILE A 7 -17.11 -17.14 -7.28
N ALA A 8 -18.37 -16.71 -7.37
CA ALA A 8 -19.19 -16.37 -6.21
C ALA A 8 -19.36 -17.57 -5.25
N GLN A 9 -19.52 -18.78 -5.79
CA GLN A 9 -19.57 -20.00 -4.99
C GLN A 9 -18.23 -20.28 -4.28
N ILE A 10 -17.11 -20.12 -4.96
CA ILE A 10 -15.79 -20.31 -4.36
C ILE A 10 -15.50 -19.26 -3.29
N ILE A 11 -15.85 -18.00 -3.52
CA ILE A 11 -15.67 -16.94 -2.52
C ILE A 11 -16.48 -17.25 -1.25
N ARG A 12 -17.75 -17.65 -1.38
CA ARG A 12 -18.58 -18.07 -0.24
C ARG A 12 -17.99 -19.28 0.48
N PHE A 13 -17.55 -20.28 -0.26
CA PHE A 13 -16.93 -21.48 0.31
C PHE A 13 -15.63 -21.13 1.07
N LEU A 14 -14.80 -20.23 0.54
CA LEU A 14 -13.61 -19.76 1.23
C LEU A 14 -13.94 -19.00 2.52
N ASP A 15 -14.98 -18.19 2.52
CA ASP A 15 -15.42 -17.47 3.73
C ASP A 15 -15.98 -18.41 4.79
N GLU A 16 -16.84 -19.35 4.41
CA GLU A 16 -17.45 -20.35 5.30
C GLU A 16 -16.42 -21.35 5.87
N ARG A 17 -15.42 -21.70 5.07
CA ARG A 17 -14.43 -22.75 5.40
C ARG A 17 -13.02 -22.20 5.61
N ARG A 18 -12.87 -20.90 5.87
CA ARG A 18 -11.56 -20.24 6.04
C ARG A 18 -10.68 -20.89 7.08
N THR A 19 -11.27 -21.40 8.19
CA THR A 19 -10.54 -22.07 9.26
C THR A 19 -10.05 -23.47 8.87
N ALA A 20 -10.71 -24.13 7.91
CA ALA A 20 -10.25 -25.40 7.36
C ALA A 20 -9.10 -25.26 6.37
N GLN A 21 -8.71 -24.01 6.02
CA GLN A 21 -7.59 -23.70 5.11
C GLN A 21 -7.64 -24.53 3.80
N PRO A 22 -8.77 -24.50 3.03
CA PRO A 22 -8.91 -25.36 1.84
C PRO A 22 -7.82 -25.05 0.82
N ASP A 23 -7.24 -26.09 0.26
CA ASP A 23 -6.24 -26.01 -0.78
C ASP A 23 -6.87 -25.79 -2.19
N LEU A 24 -6.01 -25.55 -3.19
CA LEU A 24 -6.46 -25.32 -4.55
C LEU A 24 -7.18 -26.55 -5.15
N ALA A 25 -6.83 -27.76 -4.72
CA ALA A 25 -7.45 -28.99 -5.20
C ALA A 25 -8.90 -29.09 -4.70
N ALA A 26 -9.16 -28.81 -3.42
CA ALA A 26 -10.49 -28.77 -2.84
C ALA A 26 -11.38 -27.70 -3.51
N LEU A 27 -10.82 -26.52 -3.78
CA LEU A 27 -11.52 -25.45 -4.49
C LEU A 27 -11.84 -25.83 -5.94
N SER A 28 -10.91 -26.51 -6.61
CA SER A 28 -11.07 -26.96 -8.00
C SER A 28 -12.17 -28.01 -8.14
N ALA A 29 -12.17 -29.00 -7.24
CA ALA A 29 -13.23 -30.02 -7.17
C ALA A 29 -14.60 -29.34 -6.96
N ARG A 30 -14.69 -28.35 -6.08
CA ARG A 30 -15.93 -27.63 -5.81
C ARG A 30 -16.44 -26.84 -7.02
N ALA A 31 -15.51 -26.24 -7.79
CA ALA A 31 -15.85 -25.45 -8.99
C ALA A 31 -16.12 -26.31 -10.23
N GLY A 32 -15.79 -27.59 -10.21
CA GLY A 32 -15.80 -28.45 -11.40
C GLY A 32 -14.81 -28.01 -12.47
N LEU A 33 -13.63 -27.52 -12.05
CA LEU A 33 -12.59 -26.99 -12.92
C LEU A 33 -11.24 -27.65 -12.59
N SER A 34 -10.30 -27.60 -13.54
CA SER A 34 -8.91 -27.97 -13.22
C SER A 34 -8.28 -26.88 -12.30
N PRO A 35 -7.28 -27.25 -11.46
CA PRO A 35 -6.57 -26.30 -10.62
C PRO A 35 -6.02 -25.08 -11.37
N PHE A 36 -5.45 -25.29 -12.53
CA PHE A 36 -4.92 -24.24 -13.39
C PHE A 36 -6.02 -23.29 -13.90
N HIS A 37 -7.13 -23.87 -14.34
CA HIS A 37 -8.26 -23.07 -14.85
C HIS A 37 -8.91 -22.27 -13.73
N LEU A 38 -9.17 -22.90 -12.57
CA LEU A 38 -9.71 -22.17 -11.40
C LEU A 38 -8.79 -21.04 -10.97
N HIS A 39 -7.49 -21.30 -10.84
CA HIS A 39 -6.52 -20.28 -10.44
C HIS A 39 -6.56 -19.07 -11.37
N ARG A 40 -6.54 -19.30 -12.70
CA ARG A 40 -6.60 -18.24 -13.70
C ARG A 40 -7.93 -17.49 -13.67
N LEU A 41 -9.04 -18.23 -13.62
CA LEU A 41 -10.39 -17.66 -13.60
C LEU A 41 -10.62 -16.83 -12.33
N PHE A 42 -10.29 -17.37 -11.16
CA PHE A 42 -10.44 -16.68 -9.89
C PHE A 42 -9.57 -15.41 -9.86
N SER A 43 -8.31 -15.50 -10.28
CA SER A 43 -7.41 -14.35 -10.32
C SER A 43 -7.88 -13.27 -11.29
N ALA A 44 -8.48 -13.65 -12.42
CA ALA A 44 -9.05 -12.69 -13.37
C ALA A 44 -10.28 -11.95 -12.79
N TRP A 45 -11.11 -12.65 -12.01
CA TRP A 45 -12.31 -12.07 -11.41
C TRP A 45 -12.07 -11.34 -10.09
N ALA A 46 -11.34 -11.97 -9.17
CA ALA A 46 -11.10 -11.42 -7.83
C ALA A 46 -9.89 -10.48 -7.76
N GLY A 47 -9.04 -10.47 -8.79
CA GLY A 47 -7.82 -9.65 -8.82
C GLY A 47 -6.70 -10.18 -7.91
N VAL A 48 -6.94 -11.29 -7.20
CA VAL A 48 -5.99 -11.95 -6.29
C VAL A 48 -6.09 -13.45 -6.47
N THR A 49 -5.04 -14.22 -6.11
CA THR A 49 -5.13 -15.68 -6.17
C THR A 49 -6.10 -16.21 -5.10
N PRO A 50 -6.66 -17.44 -5.26
CA PRO A 50 -7.47 -18.07 -4.21
C PRO A 50 -6.74 -18.15 -2.87
N LYS A 51 -5.43 -18.43 -2.90
CA LYS A 51 -4.57 -18.48 -1.71
C LYS A 51 -4.43 -17.11 -1.03
N ASP A 52 -4.16 -16.06 -1.80
CA ASP A 52 -4.04 -14.70 -1.25
C ASP A 52 -5.37 -14.23 -0.66
N PHE A 53 -6.49 -14.57 -1.32
CA PHE A 53 -7.83 -14.27 -0.82
C PHE A 53 -8.09 -14.96 0.54
N LEU A 54 -7.79 -16.27 0.63
CA LEU A 54 -7.91 -17.02 1.89
C LEU A 54 -7.01 -16.43 2.97
N GLN A 55 -5.78 -16.06 2.65
CA GLN A 55 -4.87 -15.41 3.61
C GLN A 55 -5.43 -14.08 4.13
N CYS A 56 -6.05 -13.28 3.27
CA CYS A 56 -6.72 -12.04 3.69
C CYS A 56 -7.87 -12.30 4.67
N LEU A 57 -8.71 -13.32 4.41
CA LEU A 57 -9.78 -13.73 5.32
C LEU A 57 -9.24 -14.23 6.66
N THR A 58 -8.21 -15.08 6.60
CA THR A 58 -7.52 -15.64 7.79
C THR A 58 -6.94 -14.50 8.65
N LEU A 59 -6.25 -13.54 8.03
CA LEU A 59 -5.67 -12.41 8.74
C LEU A 59 -6.74 -11.49 9.33
N ALA A 60 -7.81 -11.21 8.60
CA ALA A 60 -8.93 -10.40 9.11
C ALA A 60 -9.56 -11.04 10.37
N HIS A 61 -9.75 -12.37 10.35
CA HIS A 61 -10.26 -13.11 11.49
C HIS A 61 -9.27 -13.13 12.66
N ALA A 62 -7.98 -13.41 12.40
CA ALA A 62 -6.95 -13.36 13.44
C ALA A 62 -6.87 -12.00 14.12
N LYS A 63 -6.96 -10.90 13.35
CA LYS A 63 -7.00 -9.54 13.91
C LYS A 63 -8.18 -9.31 14.83
N SER A 64 -9.36 -9.82 14.49
CA SER A 64 -10.54 -9.68 15.34
C SER A 64 -10.36 -10.41 16.69
N LEU A 65 -9.81 -11.62 16.66
CA LEU A 65 -9.50 -12.41 17.85
C LEU A 65 -8.43 -11.72 18.72
N LEU A 66 -7.32 -11.26 18.12
CA LEU A 66 -6.27 -10.54 18.85
C LEU A 66 -6.76 -9.25 19.48
N ARG A 67 -7.67 -8.51 18.82
CA ARG A 67 -8.30 -7.30 19.38
C ARG A 67 -9.29 -7.63 20.50
N ALA A 68 -9.95 -8.78 20.44
CA ALA A 68 -10.82 -9.29 21.51
C ALA A 68 -10.02 -9.77 22.73
N GLY A 69 -8.69 -9.85 22.64
CA GLY A 69 -7.83 -10.20 23.77
C GLY A 69 -7.35 -11.66 23.75
N GLU A 70 -7.69 -12.44 22.73
CA GLU A 70 -7.23 -13.82 22.58
C GLU A 70 -5.70 -13.90 22.53
N SER A 71 -5.15 -15.06 22.97
CA SER A 71 -3.73 -15.29 22.88
C SER A 71 -3.29 -15.45 21.42
N ILE A 72 -1.99 -15.23 21.14
CA ILE A 72 -1.44 -15.43 19.78
C ILE A 72 -1.59 -16.89 19.34
N LEU A 73 -1.47 -17.84 20.29
CA LEU A 73 -1.63 -19.26 20.02
C LEU A 73 -3.09 -19.57 19.66
N ASP A 74 -4.03 -19.12 20.47
CA ASP A 74 -5.47 -19.37 20.24
C ASP A 74 -5.93 -18.70 18.93
N ALA A 75 -5.55 -17.45 18.69
CA ALA A 75 -5.84 -16.77 17.45
C ALA A 75 -5.28 -17.50 16.22
N ALA A 76 -4.09 -18.11 16.32
CA ALA A 76 -3.54 -18.91 15.23
C ALA A 76 -4.34 -20.20 15.00
N LEU A 77 -4.64 -20.95 16.07
CA LEU A 77 -5.36 -22.21 15.99
C LEU A 77 -6.83 -22.00 15.53
N GLU A 78 -7.53 -21.01 16.07
CA GLU A 78 -8.90 -20.68 15.68
C GLU A 78 -9.03 -20.22 14.23
N THR A 79 -7.97 -19.66 13.67
CA THR A 79 -7.92 -19.28 12.25
C THR A 79 -7.47 -20.42 11.33
N GLY A 80 -7.24 -21.62 11.86
CA GLY A 80 -6.84 -22.80 11.10
C GLY A 80 -5.36 -22.83 10.71
N LEU A 81 -4.52 -22.01 11.36
CA LEU A 81 -3.08 -22.05 11.16
C LEU A 81 -2.45 -23.07 12.10
N SER A 82 -1.33 -23.66 11.67
CA SER A 82 -0.62 -24.71 12.44
C SER A 82 0.08 -24.19 13.70
N GLY A 83 0.05 -22.88 13.99
CA GLY A 83 0.60 -22.29 15.19
C GLY A 83 1.05 -20.84 15.05
N PRO A 84 1.59 -20.25 16.15
CA PRO A 84 1.99 -18.84 16.22
C PRO A 84 2.98 -18.40 15.15
N GLY A 85 3.94 -19.24 14.77
CA GLY A 85 4.92 -18.93 13.72
C GLY A 85 4.27 -18.65 12.37
N ARG A 86 3.24 -19.45 12.00
CA ARG A 86 2.51 -19.24 10.74
C ARG A 86 1.66 -17.98 10.78
N LEU A 87 1.09 -17.64 11.93
CA LEU A 87 0.38 -16.37 12.10
C LEU A 87 1.37 -15.20 12.06
N HIS A 88 2.53 -15.33 12.67
CA HIS A 88 3.61 -14.35 12.59
C HIS A 88 4.02 -14.10 11.13
N ASP A 89 4.34 -15.16 10.37
CA ASP A 89 4.72 -15.06 8.96
C ASP A 89 3.62 -14.37 8.13
N LEU A 90 2.36 -14.71 8.37
CA LEU A 90 1.22 -14.10 7.70
C LEU A 90 1.12 -12.60 8.01
N CYS A 91 1.28 -12.21 9.28
CA CYS A 91 1.25 -10.80 9.67
C CYS A 91 2.44 -10.02 9.09
N VAL A 92 3.64 -10.56 9.14
CA VAL A 92 4.86 -9.91 8.59
C VAL A 92 4.74 -9.76 7.07
N ASN A 93 4.28 -10.79 6.37
CA ASN A 93 4.13 -10.74 4.91
C ASN A 93 2.99 -9.84 4.44
N LEU A 94 1.88 -9.76 5.20
CA LEU A 94 0.69 -9.01 4.79
C LEU A 94 0.67 -7.56 5.31
N GLU A 95 1.21 -7.30 6.50
CA GLU A 95 1.10 -5.98 7.15
C GLU A 95 2.41 -5.39 7.63
N ALA A 96 3.51 -6.11 7.51
CA ALA A 96 4.79 -5.74 8.11
C ALA A 96 4.73 -5.52 9.64
N ALA A 97 3.68 -6.02 10.29
CA ALA A 97 3.49 -5.99 11.74
C ALA A 97 3.36 -7.42 12.28
N SER A 98 3.98 -7.71 13.41
CA SER A 98 3.83 -8.99 14.09
C SER A 98 2.44 -9.13 14.72
N PRO A 99 1.95 -10.37 14.99
CA PRO A 99 0.70 -10.58 15.71
C PRO A 99 0.67 -9.90 17.07
N GLY A 100 1.81 -9.87 17.77
CA GLY A 100 1.97 -9.17 19.05
C GLY A 100 1.75 -7.66 18.92
N GLU A 101 2.33 -7.03 17.90
CA GLU A 101 2.13 -5.61 17.62
C GLU A 101 0.68 -5.28 17.26
N LEU A 102 0.00 -6.16 16.50
CA LEU A 102 -1.43 -6.00 16.20
C LEU A 102 -2.30 -6.08 17.44
N LYS A 103 -2.08 -7.09 18.30
CA LYS A 103 -2.77 -7.25 19.59
C LYS A 103 -2.47 -6.07 20.53
N ALA A 104 -1.21 -5.65 20.58
CA ALA A 104 -0.79 -4.54 21.41
C ALA A 104 -1.39 -3.21 20.97
N GLY A 105 -1.80 -3.04 19.69
CA GLY A 105 -2.42 -1.81 19.18
C GLY A 105 -1.57 -0.56 19.42
N GLY A 106 -0.23 -0.72 19.42
CA GLY A 106 0.74 0.32 19.76
C GLY A 106 1.01 0.47 21.26
N ALA A 107 0.61 -0.50 22.10
CA ALA A 107 0.93 -0.47 23.52
C ALA A 107 2.46 -0.41 23.73
N GLY A 108 2.89 0.50 24.61
CA GLY A 108 4.32 0.77 24.83
C GLY A 108 4.99 1.60 23.73
N TRP A 109 4.25 2.02 22.71
CA TRP A 109 4.77 2.94 21.69
C TRP A 109 4.43 4.38 22.04
N ILE A 110 5.40 5.25 21.90
CA ILE A 110 5.18 6.69 21.78
C ILE A 110 5.12 6.99 20.29
N VAL A 111 3.96 7.43 19.82
CA VAL A 111 3.76 7.93 18.47
C VAL A 111 3.85 9.45 18.56
N THR A 112 4.95 10.00 18.10
CA THR A 112 5.12 11.45 18.04
C THR A 112 4.37 11.99 16.83
N CYS A 113 3.46 12.94 17.04
CA CYS A 113 2.64 13.50 15.98
C CYS A 113 2.58 15.02 16.09
N GLY A 114 2.47 15.70 14.96
CA GLY A 114 2.40 17.16 14.96
C GLY A 114 1.79 17.69 13.68
N PHE A 115 1.36 18.95 13.75
CA PHE A 115 0.77 19.67 12.63
C PHE A 115 1.77 20.68 12.07
N THR A 116 1.75 20.83 10.76
CA THR A 116 2.57 21.82 10.08
C THR A 116 1.92 22.22 8.76
N GLU A 117 2.33 23.35 8.23
CA GLU A 117 1.94 23.75 6.89
C GLU A 117 2.78 23.02 5.83
N SER A 118 2.15 22.73 4.72
CA SER A 118 2.79 22.15 3.55
C SER A 118 2.42 22.93 2.30
N PRO A 119 3.09 22.70 1.14
CA PRO A 119 2.69 23.32 -0.12
C PRO A 119 1.22 23.01 -0.55
N PHE A 120 0.59 22.04 0.09
CA PHE A 120 -0.77 21.57 -0.22
C PHE A 120 -1.77 21.78 0.93
N GLY A 121 -1.42 22.64 1.90
CA GLY A 121 -2.20 22.98 3.09
C GLY A 121 -1.72 22.23 4.33
N LYS A 122 -2.44 22.47 5.43
CA LYS A 122 -2.10 21.91 6.75
C LYS A 122 -2.13 20.40 6.74
N CYS A 123 -1.09 19.79 7.33
CA CYS A 123 -0.99 18.34 7.42
C CYS A 123 -0.65 17.87 8.85
N LEU A 124 -1.08 16.65 9.18
CA LEU A 124 -0.66 15.87 10.33
C LEU A 124 0.41 14.88 9.87
N ILE A 125 1.55 14.87 10.57
CA ILE A 125 2.59 13.85 10.38
C ILE A 125 2.77 13.12 11.69
N ALA A 126 2.82 11.79 11.65
CA ALA A 126 3.09 10.97 12.83
C ALA A 126 4.21 9.97 12.56
N GLU A 127 5.11 9.86 13.53
CA GLU A 127 6.24 8.95 13.52
C GLU A 127 6.15 7.99 14.70
N SER A 128 6.22 6.71 14.41
CA SER A 128 6.35 5.61 15.35
C SER A 128 7.83 5.24 15.54
N PRO A 129 8.21 4.38 16.52
CA PRO A 129 9.57 3.86 16.64
C PRO A 129 10.09 3.16 15.36
N ARG A 130 9.21 2.81 14.42
CA ARG A 130 9.55 2.15 13.15
C ARG A 130 9.64 3.11 11.96
N GLY A 131 9.27 4.38 12.12
CA GLY A 131 9.29 5.41 11.09
C GLY A 131 7.95 6.12 10.92
N ILE A 132 7.83 6.94 9.89
CA ILE A 132 6.62 7.69 9.59
C ILE A 132 5.48 6.71 9.33
N CYS A 133 4.45 6.76 10.18
CA CYS A 133 3.31 5.86 10.14
C CYS A 133 2.01 6.52 9.68
N HIS A 134 1.95 7.85 9.66
CA HIS A 134 0.80 8.61 9.21
C HIS A 134 1.22 9.93 8.58
N LEU A 135 0.60 10.28 7.45
CA LEU A 135 0.65 11.61 6.85
C LEU A 135 -0.67 11.88 6.16
N SER A 136 -1.41 12.87 6.64
CA SER A 136 -2.70 13.27 6.07
C SER A 136 -2.83 14.78 5.99
N PHE A 137 -3.59 15.28 5.02
CA PHE A 137 -4.01 16.68 4.99
C PHE A 137 -5.27 16.84 5.83
N VAL A 138 -5.33 17.87 6.64
CA VAL A 138 -6.34 18.00 7.68
C VAL A 138 -7.08 19.34 7.60
N GLU A 139 -8.37 19.29 7.91
CA GLU A 139 -9.20 20.48 8.07
C GLU A 139 -9.43 20.77 9.55
N SER A 140 -9.43 19.71 10.39
CA SER A 140 -9.63 19.80 11.84
C SER A 140 -8.59 18.98 12.58
N GLU A 141 -7.79 19.61 13.43
CA GLU A 141 -6.78 18.93 14.25
C GLU A 141 -7.41 17.89 15.18
N LYS A 142 -8.56 18.22 15.79
CA LYS A 142 -9.27 17.33 16.71
C LYS A 142 -9.72 16.04 16.02
N THR A 143 -10.26 16.15 14.80
CA THR A 143 -10.69 14.98 14.03
C THR A 143 -9.50 14.12 13.64
N ALA A 144 -8.44 14.74 13.13
CA ALA A 144 -7.24 14.03 12.71
C ALA A 144 -6.55 13.29 13.86
N LEU A 145 -6.44 13.89 15.05
CA LEU A 145 -5.90 13.20 16.23
C LEU A 145 -6.79 12.05 16.67
N SER A 146 -8.14 12.22 16.61
CA SER A 146 -9.07 11.14 16.92
C SER A 146 -8.93 9.95 15.95
N GLU A 147 -8.72 10.21 14.67
CA GLU A 147 -8.49 9.17 13.66
C GLU A 147 -7.14 8.47 13.90
N LEU A 148 -6.09 9.22 14.17
CA LEU A 148 -4.77 8.66 14.52
C LEU A 148 -4.85 7.79 15.78
N GLN A 149 -5.59 8.22 16.82
CA GLN A 149 -5.79 7.43 18.04
C GLN A 149 -6.59 6.14 17.78
N LYS A 150 -7.55 6.16 16.84
CA LYS A 150 -8.26 4.92 16.44
C LYS A 150 -7.35 3.96 15.67
N GLU A 151 -6.42 4.50 14.90
CA GLU A 151 -5.41 3.69 14.20
C GLU A 151 -4.45 3.02 15.20
N TRP A 152 -4.04 3.76 16.23
CA TRP A 152 -3.11 3.31 17.28
C TRP A 152 -3.76 3.41 18.67
N PRO A 153 -4.74 2.53 19.00
CA PRO A 153 -5.64 2.71 20.15
C PRO A 153 -4.93 2.64 21.51
N ARG A 154 -3.77 2.02 21.61
CA ARG A 154 -3.00 1.86 22.84
C ARG A 154 -1.65 2.56 22.82
N ALA A 155 -1.33 3.29 21.75
CA ALA A 155 -0.13 4.11 21.71
C ALA A 155 -0.36 5.40 22.52
N GLU A 156 0.69 5.88 23.15
CA GLU A 156 0.75 7.23 23.67
C GLU A 156 1.01 8.19 22.51
N LEU A 157 0.08 9.13 22.27
CA LEU A 157 0.29 10.18 21.27
C LEU A 157 0.97 11.37 21.95
N LYS A 158 2.17 11.69 21.50
CA LYS A 158 2.93 12.85 21.95
C LYS A 158 2.93 13.92 20.86
N ARG A 159 2.41 15.12 21.18
CA ARG A 159 2.43 16.24 20.21
C ARG A 159 3.81 16.87 20.15
N ASP A 160 4.32 17.04 18.94
CA ASP A 160 5.55 17.75 18.61
C ASP A 160 5.44 18.33 17.19
N ASP A 161 5.00 19.58 17.13
CA ASP A 161 4.80 20.29 15.86
C ASP A 161 6.16 20.63 15.19
N PHE A 162 7.25 20.81 15.97
CA PHE A 162 8.59 21.05 15.44
C PHE A 162 9.14 19.81 14.72
N MET A 163 8.93 18.63 15.30
CA MET A 163 9.25 17.36 14.60
C MET A 163 8.49 17.28 13.27
N ALA A 164 7.19 17.59 13.27
CA ALA A 164 6.37 17.55 12.06
C ALA A 164 6.88 18.53 10.99
N GLU A 165 7.28 19.77 11.37
CA GLU A 165 7.86 20.75 10.47
C GLU A 165 9.16 20.24 9.84
N LYS A 166 10.06 19.68 10.66
CA LYS A 166 11.34 19.11 10.19
C LYS A 166 11.11 17.94 9.20
N LEU A 167 10.15 17.06 9.49
CA LEU A 167 9.80 15.96 8.60
C LEU A 167 9.16 16.47 7.30
N ALA A 168 8.25 17.44 7.39
CA ALA A 168 7.63 18.07 6.21
C ALA A 168 8.68 18.70 5.30
N GLY A 169 9.63 19.45 5.86
CA GLY A 169 10.76 20.01 5.12
C GLY A 169 11.51 18.93 4.32
N ARG A 170 11.80 17.79 4.95
CA ARG A 170 12.45 16.67 4.27
C ARG A 170 11.57 16.01 3.21
N ILE A 171 10.28 15.77 3.52
CA ILE A 171 9.33 15.07 2.64
C ILE A 171 9.07 15.88 1.36
N PHE A 172 8.77 17.16 1.49
CA PHE A 172 8.40 18.00 0.36
C PHE A 172 9.62 18.53 -0.40
N ALA A 173 10.78 18.71 0.26
CA ALA A 173 12.05 19.07 -0.40
C ALA A 173 12.64 17.90 -1.22
N LEU A 174 12.39 16.64 -0.86
CA LEU A 174 12.91 15.47 -1.58
C LEU A 174 12.53 15.46 -3.07
N ASN A 175 11.35 15.94 -3.41
CA ASN A 175 10.95 16.05 -4.81
C ASN A 175 11.56 17.28 -5.50
N ALA A 176 11.79 18.36 -4.79
CA ALA A 176 12.50 19.53 -5.32
C ALA A 176 14.00 19.25 -5.52
N ALA A 177 14.62 18.45 -4.65
CA ALA A 177 16.05 18.13 -4.68
C ALA A 177 16.44 16.97 -5.58
N LYS A 178 15.58 15.97 -5.76
CA LYS A 178 15.74 14.95 -6.83
C LYS A 178 15.76 15.57 -8.23
N GLN A 179 15.35 16.83 -8.34
CA GLN A 179 15.38 17.62 -9.56
C GLN A 179 16.63 18.50 -9.68
N ARG A 180 17.32 18.76 -8.59
CA ARG A 180 18.63 19.45 -8.60
C ARG A 180 19.71 18.43 -8.28
N ALA A 181 20.33 17.89 -9.33
CA ALA A 181 21.47 17.01 -9.16
C ALA A 181 22.54 17.69 -8.28
N GLY A 182 22.81 17.12 -7.10
CA GLY A 182 23.95 17.54 -6.29
C GLY A 182 23.70 18.00 -4.86
N SER A 183 22.45 18.08 -4.35
CA SER A 183 22.29 18.39 -2.94
C SER A 183 22.27 17.12 -2.10
N GLU A 184 23.14 17.01 -1.11
CA GLU A 184 23.13 15.99 -0.05
C GLU A 184 21.85 16.13 0.78
N THR A 185 20.75 15.62 0.26
CA THR A 185 19.58 15.38 1.09
C THR A 185 19.83 14.06 1.80
N GLY A 186 19.89 14.08 3.12
CA GLY A 186 20.09 12.90 3.97
C GLY A 186 19.16 11.75 3.57
N ALA A 187 19.43 10.54 4.07
CA ALA A 187 18.66 9.34 3.75
C ALA A 187 17.14 9.60 3.76
N PRO A 188 16.38 9.07 2.80
CA PRO A 188 14.93 9.27 2.74
C PRO A 188 14.30 8.84 4.07
N PRO A 189 13.26 9.55 4.54
CA PRO A 189 12.62 9.20 5.79
C PRO A 189 12.08 7.77 5.71
N ARG A 190 12.30 7.01 6.78
CA ARG A 190 11.76 5.64 6.86
C ARG A 190 10.25 5.72 7.00
N ALA A 191 9.53 5.05 6.12
CA ALA A 191 8.07 4.94 6.18
C ALA A 191 7.68 3.54 6.68
N PHE A 192 6.75 3.50 7.62
CA PHE A 192 6.14 2.28 8.13
C PHE A 192 4.74 2.15 7.56
N ILE A 193 4.54 1.13 6.73
CA ILE A 193 3.28 0.92 6.01
C ILE A 193 2.56 -0.28 6.61
N ARG A 194 1.34 -0.07 7.11
CA ARG A 194 0.40 -1.11 7.54
C ARG A 194 -0.68 -1.29 6.49
N GLY A 195 -0.91 -2.53 6.07
CA GLY A 195 -1.98 -2.85 5.13
C GLY A 195 -2.03 -4.34 4.82
N THR A 196 -3.04 -4.78 4.08
CA THR A 196 -3.08 -6.13 3.53
C THR A 196 -1.96 -6.32 2.51
N SER A 197 -1.60 -7.57 2.20
CA SER A 197 -0.57 -7.82 1.16
C SER A 197 -0.89 -7.18 -0.17
N PHE A 198 -2.18 -7.14 -0.54
CA PHE A 198 -2.62 -6.48 -1.77
C PHE A 198 -2.42 -4.96 -1.69
N GLN A 199 -2.79 -4.31 -0.58
CA GLN A 199 -2.55 -2.88 -0.38
C GLN A 199 -1.06 -2.55 -0.42
N VAL A 200 -0.24 -3.31 0.31
CA VAL A 200 1.22 -3.14 0.32
C VAL A 200 1.81 -3.32 -1.08
N LEU A 201 1.33 -4.32 -1.84
CA LEU A 201 1.74 -4.53 -3.24
C LEU A 201 1.41 -3.30 -4.11
N VAL A 202 0.18 -2.79 -4.01
CA VAL A 202 -0.26 -1.59 -4.73
C VAL A 202 0.58 -0.37 -4.32
N TRP A 203 0.79 -0.15 -3.02
CA TRP A 203 1.53 1.01 -2.53
C TRP A 203 3.02 0.95 -2.92
N ARG A 204 3.63 -0.24 -2.93
CA ARG A 204 4.99 -0.42 -3.46
C ARG A 204 5.07 -0.09 -4.96
N ALA A 205 4.07 -0.49 -5.73
CA ALA A 205 4.01 -0.14 -7.14
C ALA A 205 3.82 1.38 -7.36
N LEU A 206 3.04 2.05 -6.50
CA LEU A 206 2.92 3.51 -6.53
C LEU A 206 4.27 4.21 -6.33
N LEU A 207 5.12 3.72 -5.43
CA LEU A 207 6.46 4.28 -5.17
C LEU A 207 7.39 4.21 -6.39
N GLN A 208 7.11 3.33 -7.37
CA GLN A 208 7.88 3.24 -8.62
C GLN A 208 7.47 4.28 -9.67
N ILE A 209 6.33 4.96 -9.47
CA ILE A 209 5.87 6.00 -10.39
C ILE A 209 6.71 7.26 -10.16
N ARG A 210 7.41 7.71 -11.19
CA ARG A 210 8.27 8.90 -11.10
C ARG A 210 7.43 10.16 -10.88
N ALA A 211 8.01 11.14 -10.18
CA ALA A 211 7.41 12.46 -10.08
C ALA A 211 7.20 13.09 -11.47
N GLY A 212 6.07 13.76 -11.66
CA GLY A 212 5.67 14.32 -12.95
C GLY A 212 5.21 13.28 -13.99
N SER A 213 5.06 12.01 -13.60
CA SER A 213 4.48 10.97 -14.45
C SER A 213 3.13 10.54 -13.88
N LEU A 214 2.20 10.19 -14.78
CA LEU A 214 0.88 9.70 -14.44
C LEU A 214 0.71 8.25 -14.91
N THR A 215 -0.09 7.49 -14.20
CA THR A 215 -0.53 6.15 -14.62
C THR A 215 -2.03 6.01 -14.43
N SER A 216 -2.62 4.97 -15.03
CA SER A 216 -4.03 4.65 -14.79
C SER A 216 -4.16 3.50 -13.80
N TYR A 217 -5.36 3.35 -13.20
CA TYR A 217 -5.66 2.20 -12.34
C TYR A 217 -5.48 0.87 -13.07
N GLY A 218 -5.83 0.82 -14.36
CA GLY A 218 -5.64 -0.36 -15.20
C GLY A 218 -4.16 -0.68 -15.44
N ARG A 219 -3.35 0.32 -15.78
CA ARG A 219 -1.90 0.15 -15.96
C ARG A 219 -1.20 -0.25 -14.66
N LEU A 220 -1.61 0.33 -13.54
CA LEU A 220 -1.09 -0.05 -12.23
C LEU A 220 -1.46 -1.49 -11.88
N ALA A 221 -2.71 -1.91 -12.17
CA ALA A 221 -3.16 -3.28 -12.01
C ALA A 221 -2.36 -4.27 -12.89
N ALA A 222 -2.09 -3.91 -14.14
CA ALA A 222 -1.24 -4.71 -15.02
C ALA A 222 0.21 -4.79 -14.50
N ALA A 223 0.77 -3.68 -14.02
CA ALA A 223 2.14 -3.62 -13.50
C ALA A 223 2.36 -4.53 -12.27
N ILE A 224 1.33 -4.75 -11.46
CA ILE A 224 1.39 -5.70 -10.33
C ILE A 224 0.96 -7.12 -10.70
N GLY A 225 0.84 -7.44 -11.99
CA GLY A 225 0.46 -8.77 -12.47
C GLY A 225 -1.03 -9.11 -12.30
N LYS A 226 -1.90 -8.11 -12.12
CA LYS A 226 -3.34 -8.30 -11.82
C LYS A 226 -4.23 -7.40 -12.70
N PRO A 227 -4.17 -7.52 -14.04
CA PRO A 227 -4.80 -6.55 -14.98
C PRO A 227 -6.30 -6.40 -14.80
N ALA A 228 -7.02 -7.41 -14.31
CA ALA A 228 -8.45 -7.36 -14.05
C ALA A 228 -8.82 -6.66 -12.72
N ALA A 229 -7.83 -6.31 -11.87
CA ALA A 229 -8.05 -5.82 -10.52
C ALA A 229 -8.16 -4.29 -10.41
N SER A 230 -8.46 -3.55 -11.47
CA SER A 230 -8.43 -2.06 -11.47
C SER A 230 -9.32 -1.43 -10.38
N ARG A 231 -10.48 -2.02 -10.08
CA ARG A 231 -11.37 -1.54 -8.99
C ARG A 231 -10.75 -1.79 -7.61
N ALA A 232 -10.18 -2.97 -7.39
CA ALA A 232 -9.50 -3.30 -6.13
C ALA A 232 -8.24 -2.43 -5.94
N VAL A 233 -7.49 -2.17 -7.01
CA VAL A 233 -6.38 -1.21 -7.01
C VAL A 233 -6.87 0.18 -6.63
N GLY A 234 -8.00 0.64 -7.19
CA GLY A 234 -8.61 1.92 -6.83
C GLY A 234 -8.96 2.02 -5.35
N ALA A 235 -9.54 0.97 -4.77
CA ALA A 235 -9.81 0.90 -3.34
C ALA A 235 -8.53 0.96 -2.49
N ALA A 236 -7.49 0.19 -2.86
CA ALA A 236 -6.20 0.19 -2.18
C ALA A 236 -5.49 1.55 -2.28
N VAL A 237 -5.54 2.21 -3.44
CA VAL A 237 -5.02 3.57 -3.67
C VAL A 237 -5.73 4.58 -2.76
N GLY A 238 -7.06 4.47 -2.59
CA GLY A 238 -7.86 5.35 -1.72
C GLY A 238 -7.61 5.15 -0.22
N GLN A 239 -7.06 4.00 0.18
CA GLN A 239 -6.75 3.67 1.57
C GLN A 239 -5.28 3.95 1.95
N ASN A 240 -4.57 4.72 1.15
CA ASN A 240 -3.21 5.14 1.43
C ASN A 240 -3.13 5.95 2.75
N PRO A 241 -2.34 5.52 3.76
CA PRO A 241 -2.20 6.26 5.02
C PRO A 241 -1.13 7.36 4.97
N LEU A 242 -0.31 7.38 3.93
CA LEU A 242 0.84 8.30 3.79
C LEU A 242 0.66 9.18 2.56
N ALA A 243 -0.15 10.24 2.71
CA ALA A 243 -0.35 11.24 1.65
C ALA A 243 0.99 11.72 1.08
N TYR A 244 1.04 11.96 -0.21
CA TYR A 244 2.23 12.45 -0.92
C TYR A 244 3.44 11.50 -0.89
N LEU A 245 3.84 10.95 0.26
CA LEU A 245 4.94 9.97 0.36
C LEU A 245 4.66 8.73 -0.49
N ILE A 246 3.45 8.19 -0.41
CA ILE A 246 2.96 7.19 -1.37
C ILE A 246 2.13 7.95 -2.42
N PRO A 247 2.62 8.05 -3.66
CA PRO A 247 2.09 9.00 -4.64
C PRO A 247 0.79 8.55 -5.30
N CYS A 248 -0.27 8.35 -4.50
CA CYS A 248 -1.59 7.97 -4.99
C CYS A 248 -2.24 9.07 -5.86
N HIS A 249 -1.79 10.33 -5.75
CA HIS A 249 -2.19 11.42 -6.63
C HIS A 249 -1.77 11.22 -8.09
N ARG A 250 -0.74 10.39 -8.38
CA ARG A 250 -0.27 10.09 -9.75
C ARG A 250 -1.14 9.08 -10.49
N VAL A 251 -2.20 8.53 -9.85
CA VAL A 251 -3.10 7.57 -10.49
C VAL A 251 -4.38 8.26 -10.96
N ILE A 252 -4.71 8.11 -12.24
CA ILE A 252 -5.89 8.71 -12.89
C ILE A 252 -6.76 7.61 -13.53
N ARG A 253 -7.91 7.97 -14.05
CA ARG A 253 -8.73 7.05 -14.84
C ARG A 253 -8.11 6.82 -16.22
N GLU A 254 -8.43 5.70 -16.85
CA GLU A 254 -7.98 5.39 -18.22
C GLU A 254 -8.48 6.44 -19.24
N THR A 255 -9.61 7.07 -18.97
CA THR A 255 -10.17 8.17 -19.76
C THR A 255 -9.40 9.48 -19.65
N GLY A 256 -8.34 9.55 -18.82
CA GLY A 256 -7.62 10.80 -18.51
C GLY A 256 -8.26 11.64 -17.40
N ALA A 257 -9.47 11.30 -16.94
CA ALA A 257 -10.10 11.98 -15.82
C ALA A 257 -9.33 11.66 -14.50
N LEU A 258 -9.21 12.65 -13.60
CA LEU A 258 -8.40 12.55 -12.39
C LEU A 258 -8.86 11.43 -11.45
N GLY A 259 -10.14 11.06 -11.46
CA GLY A 259 -10.72 10.14 -10.48
C GLY A 259 -10.79 10.77 -9.08
N GLY A 260 -11.22 9.98 -8.09
CA GLY A 260 -11.29 10.43 -6.71
C GLY A 260 -9.89 10.65 -6.09
N TYR A 261 -9.87 11.41 -5.00
CA TYR A 261 -8.70 11.55 -4.14
C TYR A 261 -9.15 11.73 -2.69
N HIS A 262 -8.56 10.98 -1.77
CA HIS A 262 -9.02 10.95 -0.37
C HIS A 262 -9.02 12.34 0.28
N TRP A 263 -8.04 13.16 -0.04
CA TRP A 263 -7.88 14.52 0.52
C TRP A 263 -8.34 15.64 -0.41
N GLY A 264 -9.24 15.35 -1.36
CA GLY A 264 -9.85 16.33 -2.26
C GLY A 264 -9.16 16.46 -3.62
N LEU A 265 -9.95 16.68 -4.65
CA LEU A 265 -9.47 16.75 -6.03
C LEU A 265 -8.57 17.96 -6.30
N GLU A 266 -8.77 19.06 -5.59
CA GLU A 266 -7.95 20.27 -5.75
C GLU A 266 -6.51 20.01 -5.31
N ARG A 267 -6.30 19.33 -4.17
CA ARG A 267 -4.96 18.92 -3.73
C ARG A 267 -4.30 17.97 -4.73
N LYS A 268 -5.07 17.04 -5.30
CA LYS A 268 -4.55 16.16 -6.35
C LYS A 268 -4.05 16.95 -7.56
N ARG A 269 -4.84 17.92 -8.04
CA ARG A 269 -4.45 18.81 -9.13
C ARG A 269 -3.19 19.61 -8.80
N ALA A 270 -3.16 20.20 -7.60
CA ALA A 270 -2.01 20.98 -7.13
C ALA A 270 -0.72 20.15 -7.09
N MET A 271 -0.79 18.91 -6.58
CA MET A 271 0.37 18.00 -6.54
C MET A 271 0.85 17.61 -7.93
N ILE A 272 -0.07 17.29 -8.85
CA ILE A 272 0.27 16.95 -10.23
C ILE A 272 0.91 18.16 -10.93
N ALA A 273 0.35 19.35 -10.76
CA ALA A 273 0.90 20.59 -11.32
C ALA A 273 2.29 20.91 -10.73
N TRP A 274 2.44 20.80 -9.41
CA TRP A 274 3.70 20.99 -8.72
C TRP A 274 4.82 20.08 -9.25
N GLU A 275 4.50 18.80 -9.44
CA GLU A 275 5.47 17.84 -9.98
C GLU A 275 5.78 18.05 -11.46
N SER A 276 4.81 18.58 -12.22
CA SER A 276 4.97 18.85 -13.66
C SER A 276 5.76 20.13 -13.93
N ALA A 277 5.70 21.11 -13.02
CA ALA A 277 6.39 22.39 -13.15
C ALA A 277 7.90 22.28 -12.88
N ALA A 278 8.33 21.15 -12.32
CA ALA A 278 9.74 20.94 -12.03
C ALA A 278 10.54 20.59 -13.30
N PRO A 279 11.76 21.16 -13.51
CA PRO A 279 12.53 20.92 -14.71
C PRO A 279 12.84 19.44 -14.89
N ARG A 280 12.39 18.87 -16.02
CA ARG A 280 12.73 17.49 -16.41
C ARG A 280 14.24 17.43 -16.67
N ILE A 281 14.98 16.68 -15.85
CA ILE A 281 16.37 16.33 -16.20
C ILE A 281 16.26 15.41 -17.41
N ALA A 282 16.66 15.91 -18.59
CA ALA A 282 16.79 15.13 -19.78
C ALA A 282 17.83 14.03 -19.52
N VAL A 283 17.40 12.78 -19.45
CA VAL A 283 18.31 11.64 -19.50
C VAL A 283 18.91 11.64 -20.89
N GLN A 284 20.09 12.20 -21.06
CA GLN A 284 20.89 12.00 -22.26
C GLN A 284 21.13 10.50 -22.40
N LYS A 285 20.43 9.87 -23.36
CA LYS A 285 20.85 8.56 -23.87
C LYS A 285 22.28 8.74 -24.39
N LYS A 286 23.24 8.17 -23.68
CA LYS A 286 24.58 7.94 -24.26
C LYS A 286 24.34 7.12 -25.53
N ARG A 287 24.40 7.79 -26.69
CA ARG A 287 24.64 7.11 -27.98
C ARG A 287 26.01 6.50 -27.83
N THR A 288 26.11 5.21 -27.66
CA THR A 288 27.33 4.46 -27.93
C THR A 288 27.54 4.54 -29.44
N ASN A 289 28.42 5.44 -29.86
CA ASN A 289 29.01 5.41 -31.19
C ASN A 289 29.94 4.17 -31.24
N ASN A 290 29.42 3.05 -31.69
CA ASN A 290 30.20 1.97 -32.21
C ASN A 290 30.58 2.37 -33.65
N ALA A 291 31.62 3.17 -33.80
CA ALA A 291 32.30 3.33 -35.05
C ALA A 291 33.22 2.12 -35.21
N LEU A 292 32.91 1.24 -36.15
CA LEU A 292 33.83 0.23 -36.65
C LEU A 292 35.05 0.94 -37.25
N PRO A 293 36.29 0.44 -37.04
CA PRO A 293 37.46 0.96 -37.71
C PRO A 293 37.39 0.57 -39.21
N PRO A 294 37.89 1.44 -40.09
CA PRO A 294 37.94 1.12 -41.53
C PRO A 294 38.96 0.02 -41.81
N ASP A 295 38.53 -0.97 -42.55
CA ASP A 295 39.37 -2.00 -43.10
C ASP A 295 40.47 -1.37 -43.96
N GLY A 296 41.70 -1.55 -43.54
CA GLY A 296 42.90 -1.22 -44.34
C GLY A 296 43.16 -2.30 -45.39
N VAL A 297 43.04 -1.91 -46.64
CA VAL A 297 43.54 -2.66 -47.79
C VAL A 297 45.01 -2.27 -47.97
N ALA A 298 45.86 -3.24 -47.98
CA ALA A 298 46.98 -3.50 -48.93
C ALA A 298 47.83 -4.66 -48.41
#